data_975add52f56f90267c8360a6d24781ac
#
_entry.id   975add52f56f90267c8360a6d24781ac
#
_cell.length_a   1.000
_cell.length_b   1.000
_cell.length_c   1.000
_cell.angle_alpha   90.00
_cell.angle_beta   90.00
_cell.angle_gamma   90.00
#
_symmetry.space_group_name_H-M   'P 1'
#
loop_
_entity.id
_entity.type
_entity.pdbx_description
1 polymer ?
#
loop_
_entity_poly.entity_id
_entity_poly.type
_entity_poly.pdbx_seq_one_letter_code
_entity_poly.pdbx_strand_id
1 'polypeptide(L)'
;MSAPTQHDEVRTVYLRCRLGKSELNRLFNQAAEGISANSVVVSTQRDSSRYSANSLADLVDHVRSSNASGDLDAWGNLAFEADDGTGARKITIKADTERVEVQVSGHDATWVHGQGARIELLLKGADGRIAGDPAVREARKRSFLIAVLSFIASATAIFVGIPFQKEQYPLVEFPLLWIQLGTMAALLGLFAVSSKIIKRANRAVLAPTTEVSHGSWWSRASSADKIALSALVFTVGSFIIAAATLGKDFMK
;
A
#
# COMPACT_ATOMS: atom_id res chain seq x y z
N MET A 1 29.28 -39.70 13.92
CA MET A 1 27.90 -39.15 13.88
C MET A 1 28.01 -37.68 14.22
N SER A 2 27.76 -36.79 13.28
CA SER A 2 27.67 -35.35 13.56
C SER A 2 26.36 -35.07 14.32
N ALA A 3 26.44 -34.28 15.41
CA ALA A 3 25.26 -33.85 16.14
C ALA A 3 24.30 -33.09 15.19
N PRO A 4 22.98 -33.25 15.36
CA PRO A 4 22.02 -32.47 14.57
C PRO A 4 22.26 -30.99 14.84
N THR A 5 22.54 -30.24 13.82
CA THR A 5 22.70 -28.78 13.88
C THR A 5 21.29 -28.16 13.79
N GLN A 6 20.90 -27.42 14.83
CA GLN A 6 19.65 -26.63 14.78
C GLN A 6 19.90 -25.42 13.88
N HIS A 7 18.95 -25.14 13.00
CA HIS A 7 18.97 -23.99 12.12
C HIS A 7 17.61 -23.30 12.19
N ASP A 8 17.63 -22.09 12.69
CA ASP A 8 16.41 -21.29 12.84
C ASP A 8 16.25 -20.37 11.63
N GLU A 9 15.01 -20.19 11.21
CA GLU A 9 14.64 -19.34 10.08
C GLU A 9 13.39 -18.54 10.39
N VAL A 10 13.43 -17.25 10.11
CA VAL A 10 12.27 -16.35 10.14
C VAL A 10 12.08 -15.79 8.75
N ARG A 11 10.90 -16.01 8.17
CA ARG A 11 10.51 -15.46 6.87
C ARG A 11 9.25 -14.61 7.03
N THR A 12 9.32 -13.37 6.59
CA THR A 12 8.20 -12.42 6.68
C THR A 12 8.05 -11.65 5.38
N VAL A 13 6.81 -11.43 4.97
CA VAL A 13 6.48 -10.65 3.77
C VAL A 13 5.76 -9.38 4.19
N TYR A 14 6.25 -8.25 3.72
CA TYR A 14 5.69 -6.93 3.96
C TYR A 14 5.10 -6.38 2.66
N LEU A 15 3.93 -5.79 2.76
CA LEU A 15 3.23 -5.13 1.66
C LEU A 15 3.28 -3.62 1.82
N ARG A 16 3.25 -2.88 0.70
CA ARG A 16 3.16 -1.42 0.66
C ARG A 16 4.35 -0.66 1.24
N CYS A 17 5.51 -1.30 1.33
CA CYS A 17 6.71 -0.64 1.79
C CYS A 17 7.08 0.54 0.87
N ARG A 18 7.48 1.64 1.46
CA ARG A 18 7.96 2.82 0.78
C ARG A 18 9.44 3.02 1.13
N LEU A 19 10.29 2.53 0.24
CA LEU A 19 11.72 2.46 0.47
C LEU A 19 12.41 3.49 -0.42
N GLY A 20 12.79 4.61 0.18
CA GLY A 20 13.65 5.61 -0.42
C GLY A 20 15.12 5.32 -0.12
N LYS A 21 16.00 6.22 -0.53
CA LYS A 21 17.45 6.09 -0.37
C LYS A 21 17.85 5.91 1.10
N SER A 22 17.31 6.73 2.00
CA SER A 22 17.64 6.66 3.43
C SER A 22 17.11 5.38 4.09
N GLU A 23 15.89 4.96 3.76
CA GLU A 23 15.30 3.73 4.29
C GLU A 23 16.07 2.50 3.84
N LEU A 24 16.43 2.43 2.56
CA LEU A 24 17.22 1.33 2.00
C LEU A 24 18.60 1.25 2.62
N ASN A 25 19.30 2.37 2.77
CA ASN A 25 20.60 2.41 3.41
C ASN A 25 20.52 1.95 4.87
N ARG A 26 19.52 2.43 5.64
CA ARG A 26 19.31 1.98 7.02
C ARG A 26 18.97 0.50 7.09
N LEU A 27 18.10 0.01 6.20
CA LEU A 27 17.70 -1.39 6.13
C LEU A 27 18.91 -2.30 5.84
N PHE A 28 19.72 -1.95 4.85
CA PHE A 28 20.87 -2.77 4.46
C PHE A 28 22.00 -2.71 5.49
N ASN A 29 22.27 -1.54 6.08
CA ASN A 29 23.23 -1.41 7.17
C ASN A 29 22.81 -2.24 8.38
N GLN A 30 21.52 -2.19 8.75
CA GLN A 30 20.99 -3.01 9.84
C GLN A 30 21.04 -4.49 9.51
N ALA A 31 20.72 -4.86 8.28
CA ALA A 31 20.76 -6.25 7.82
C ALA A 31 22.20 -6.81 7.77
N ALA A 32 23.18 -5.98 7.41
CA ALA A 32 24.60 -6.38 7.36
C ALA A 32 25.28 -6.45 8.74
N GLU A 33 24.60 -6.02 9.83
CA GLU A 33 25.19 -5.94 11.15
C GLU A 33 25.70 -7.32 11.63
N GLY A 34 26.99 -7.40 11.90
CA GLY A 34 27.64 -8.63 12.33
C GLY A 34 28.01 -9.62 11.20
N ILE A 35 27.89 -9.18 9.94
CA ILE A 35 28.34 -9.92 8.75
C ILE A 35 29.42 -9.11 8.05
N SER A 36 30.44 -9.78 7.49
CA SER A 36 31.52 -9.09 6.78
C SER A 36 31.01 -8.34 5.55
N ALA A 37 31.48 -7.10 5.35
CA ALA A 37 31.11 -6.30 4.19
C ALA A 37 31.42 -6.99 2.84
N ASN A 38 32.44 -7.81 2.77
CA ASN A 38 32.80 -8.57 1.57
C ASN A 38 31.80 -9.70 1.25
N SER A 39 30.98 -10.06 2.22
CA SER A 39 29.94 -11.10 2.10
C SER A 39 28.55 -10.52 1.84
N VAL A 40 28.47 -9.23 1.54
CA VAL A 40 27.23 -8.51 1.19
C VAL A 40 27.17 -8.38 -0.32
N VAL A 41 26.01 -8.73 -0.88
CA VAL A 41 25.70 -8.56 -2.30
C VAL A 41 24.35 -7.85 -2.44
N VAL A 42 24.37 -6.71 -3.09
CA VAL A 42 23.15 -5.98 -3.49
C VAL A 42 22.99 -6.14 -5.00
N SER A 43 21.82 -6.52 -5.46
CA SER A 43 21.59 -6.77 -6.89
C SER A 43 20.22 -6.31 -7.35
N THR A 44 20.13 -5.94 -8.62
CA THR A 44 18.89 -5.63 -9.32
C THR A 44 18.90 -6.27 -10.70
N GLN A 45 17.73 -6.56 -11.21
CA GLN A 45 17.56 -7.04 -12.58
C GLN A 45 16.83 -5.98 -13.39
N ARG A 46 17.42 -5.61 -14.52
CA ARG A 46 16.80 -4.72 -15.49
C ARG A 46 16.81 -5.41 -16.86
N ASP A 47 15.63 -5.66 -17.39
CA ASP A 47 15.42 -6.47 -18.58
C ASP A 47 16.10 -7.85 -18.44
N SER A 48 17.02 -8.18 -19.33
CA SER A 48 17.81 -9.42 -19.32
C SER A 48 19.09 -9.34 -18.52
N SER A 49 19.48 -8.14 -18.02
CA SER A 49 20.77 -7.91 -17.35
C SER A 49 20.61 -7.85 -15.84
N ARG A 50 21.47 -8.58 -15.12
CA ARG A 50 21.58 -8.49 -13.66
C ARG A 50 22.81 -7.65 -13.30
N TYR A 51 22.58 -6.65 -12.46
CA TYR A 51 23.61 -5.80 -11.88
C TYR A 51 23.80 -6.17 -10.43
N SER A 52 25.04 -6.23 -9.96
CA SER A 52 25.37 -6.52 -8.58
C SER A 52 26.57 -5.70 -8.11
N ALA A 53 26.56 -5.36 -6.82
CA ALA A 53 27.64 -4.65 -6.14
C ALA A 53 27.63 -5.01 -4.65
N ASN A 54 28.67 -4.60 -3.91
CA ASN A 54 28.77 -4.85 -2.48
C ASN A 54 28.05 -3.79 -1.63
N SER A 55 27.62 -2.69 -2.26
CA SER A 55 26.84 -1.64 -1.61
C SER A 55 25.73 -1.12 -2.52
N LEU A 56 24.71 -0.49 -1.92
CA LEU A 56 23.65 0.16 -2.67
C LEU A 56 24.18 1.33 -3.53
N ALA A 57 25.14 2.09 -3.00
CA ALA A 57 25.73 3.23 -3.71
C ALA A 57 26.46 2.76 -4.97
N ASP A 58 27.32 1.77 -4.86
CA ASP A 58 28.05 1.21 -6.00
C ASP A 58 27.10 0.60 -7.03
N LEU A 59 26.03 -0.06 -6.57
CA LEU A 59 25.01 -0.60 -7.48
C LEU A 59 24.30 0.51 -8.27
N VAL A 60 23.91 1.60 -7.60
CA VAL A 60 23.28 2.75 -8.25
C VAL A 60 24.22 3.38 -9.29
N ASP A 61 25.48 3.57 -8.95
CA ASP A 61 26.48 4.14 -9.86
C ASP A 61 26.76 3.20 -11.04
N HIS A 62 26.80 1.88 -10.80
CA HIS A 62 26.97 0.89 -11.87
C HIS A 62 25.76 0.90 -12.82
N VAL A 63 24.53 0.95 -12.31
CA VAL A 63 23.32 1.04 -13.15
C VAL A 63 23.28 2.36 -13.91
N ARG A 64 23.67 3.48 -13.28
CA ARG A 64 23.70 4.80 -13.90
C ARG A 64 24.74 4.90 -15.02
N SER A 65 25.90 4.29 -14.85
CA SER A 65 26.97 4.28 -15.86
C SER A 65 26.72 3.30 -17.00
N SER A 66 25.81 2.36 -16.80
CA SER A 66 25.38 1.42 -17.85
C SER A 66 24.25 2.02 -18.69
N ASN A 67 24.10 1.56 -19.93
CA ASN A 67 22.94 1.89 -20.77
C ASN A 67 21.69 1.07 -20.35
N ALA A 68 21.51 0.84 -19.05
CA ALA A 68 20.37 0.09 -18.53
C ALA A 68 19.06 0.83 -18.82
N SER A 69 18.09 0.12 -19.35
CA SER A 69 16.75 0.66 -19.58
C SER A 69 16.01 0.93 -18.26
N GLY A 70 15.03 1.82 -18.33
CA GLY A 70 14.12 2.11 -17.23
C GLY A 70 14.48 3.35 -16.42
N ASP A 71 13.60 3.68 -15.47
CA ASP A 71 13.74 4.83 -14.60
C ASP A 71 14.85 4.62 -13.57
N LEU A 72 15.73 5.59 -13.40
CA LEU A 72 16.80 5.56 -12.39
C LEU A 72 16.25 5.83 -10.98
N ASP A 73 15.10 6.53 -10.88
CA ASP A 73 14.51 6.92 -9.61
C ASP A 73 13.46 5.91 -9.10
N ALA A 74 12.93 5.05 -9.97
CA ALA A 74 11.95 4.04 -9.61
C ALA A 74 12.39 2.65 -10.10
N TRP A 75 12.72 1.77 -9.16
CA TRP A 75 13.21 0.44 -9.47
C TRP A 75 12.11 -0.62 -9.35
N GLY A 76 12.13 -1.58 -10.28
CA GLY A 76 11.17 -2.69 -10.29
C GLY A 76 11.48 -3.77 -9.26
N ASN A 77 12.76 -3.97 -8.95
CA ASN A 77 13.23 -4.97 -8.01
C ASN A 77 14.59 -4.59 -7.41
N LEU A 78 14.86 -5.10 -6.22
CA LEU A 78 16.14 -4.96 -5.53
C LEU A 78 16.29 -6.15 -4.59
N ALA A 79 17.42 -6.82 -4.62
CA ALA A 79 17.75 -7.91 -3.73
C ALA A 79 19.03 -7.57 -2.93
N PHE A 80 18.97 -7.87 -1.65
CA PHE A 80 20.09 -7.80 -0.72
C PHE A 80 20.33 -9.21 -0.17
N GLU A 81 21.55 -9.65 -0.17
CA GLU A 81 21.98 -10.92 0.38
C GLU A 81 23.26 -10.69 1.18
N ALA A 82 23.26 -11.15 2.42
CA ALA A 82 24.40 -11.13 3.30
C ALA A 82 24.53 -12.52 3.92
N ASP A 83 25.71 -13.16 3.76
CA ASP A 83 25.98 -14.52 4.22
C ASP A 83 27.41 -14.56 4.81
N ASP A 84 27.56 -15.03 6.03
CA ASP A 84 28.89 -15.12 6.67
C ASP A 84 29.76 -16.25 6.12
N GLY A 85 29.24 -17.02 5.17
CA GLY A 85 29.94 -18.14 4.54
C GLY A 85 30.04 -19.39 5.40
N THR A 86 29.67 -19.33 6.67
CA THR A 86 29.68 -20.46 7.60
C THR A 86 28.30 -21.06 7.82
N GLY A 87 27.24 -20.35 7.32
CA GLY A 87 25.84 -20.68 7.57
C GLY A 87 25.35 -20.26 8.96
N ALA A 88 26.22 -19.62 9.79
CA ALA A 88 25.82 -19.17 11.10
C ALA A 88 24.87 -17.96 11.03
N ARG A 89 25.02 -17.12 9.99
CA ARG A 89 24.19 -15.92 9.79
C ARG A 89 23.94 -15.67 8.32
N LYS A 90 22.70 -15.67 7.93
CA LYS A 90 22.28 -15.34 6.56
C LYS A 90 21.04 -14.47 6.56
N ILE A 91 21.06 -13.42 5.76
CA ILE A 91 19.93 -12.54 5.54
C ILE A 91 19.71 -12.38 4.05
N THR A 92 18.47 -12.55 3.63
CA THR A 92 18.04 -12.27 2.26
C THR A 92 16.84 -11.33 2.31
N ILE A 93 16.94 -10.21 1.60
CA ILE A 93 15.84 -9.24 1.44
C ILE A 93 15.59 -9.10 -0.04
N LYS A 94 14.35 -9.37 -0.46
CA LYS A 94 13.90 -9.17 -1.84
C LYS A 94 12.79 -8.15 -1.84
N ALA A 95 13.02 -7.01 -2.44
CA ALA A 95 12.05 -5.93 -2.60
C ALA A 95 11.61 -5.83 -4.05
N ASP A 96 10.32 -5.80 -4.27
CA ASP A 96 9.70 -5.50 -5.56
C ASP A 96 8.66 -4.37 -5.40
N THR A 97 7.97 -4.02 -6.50
CA THR A 97 6.94 -2.97 -6.52
C THR A 97 5.68 -3.28 -5.72
N GLU A 98 5.53 -4.49 -5.21
CA GLU A 98 4.34 -4.93 -4.48
C GLU A 98 4.64 -5.33 -3.04
N ARG A 99 5.82 -5.95 -2.80
CA ARG A 99 6.17 -6.56 -1.52
C ARG A 99 7.67 -6.51 -1.23
N VAL A 100 7.99 -6.65 0.04
CA VAL A 100 9.34 -6.89 0.53
C VAL A 100 9.33 -8.21 1.28
N GLU A 101 10.12 -9.16 0.83
CA GLU A 101 10.31 -10.45 1.47
C GLU A 101 11.64 -10.43 2.25
N VAL A 102 11.57 -10.74 3.52
CA VAL A 102 12.72 -10.81 4.42
C VAL A 102 12.86 -12.24 4.92
N GLN A 103 14.03 -12.79 4.80
CA GLN A 103 14.41 -14.09 5.32
C GLN A 103 15.68 -13.92 6.15
N VAL A 104 15.61 -14.28 7.41
CA VAL A 104 16.73 -14.29 8.34
C VAL A 104 16.92 -15.71 8.83
N SER A 105 18.11 -16.24 8.71
CA SER A 105 18.40 -17.61 9.11
C SER A 105 19.79 -17.74 9.76
N GLY A 106 19.94 -18.70 10.65
CA GLY A 106 21.20 -18.92 11.35
C GLY A 106 21.14 -19.99 12.43
N HIS A 107 22.27 -20.22 13.08
CA HIS A 107 22.39 -21.22 14.16
C HIS A 107 21.93 -20.65 15.53
N ASP A 108 21.95 -19.31 15.70
CA ASP A 108 21.56 -18.67 16.95
C ASP A 108 20.13 -18.09 16.80
N ALA A 109 19.17 -18.76 17.43
CA ALA A 109 17.75 -18.34 17.45
C ALA A 109 17.58 -16.92 17.98
N THR A 110 18.35 -16.51 19.00
CA THR A 110 18.27 -15.19 19.60
C THR A 110 18.66 -14.11 18.59
N TRP A 111 19.74 -14.36 17.83
CA TRP A 111 20.15 -13.46 16.76
C TRP A 111 19.12 -13.41 15.63
N VAL A 112 18.61 -14.57 15.17
CA VAL A 112 17.64 -14.67 14.08
C VAL A 112 16.38 -13.89 14.42
N HIS A 113 15.78 -14.12 15.59
CA HIS A 113 14.58 -13.41 16.01
C HIS A 113 14.83 -11.92 16.32
N GLY A 114 15.97 -11.61 16.96
CA GLY A 114 16.35 -10.23 17.26
C GLY A 114 16.57 -9.40 15.99
N GLN A 115 17.26 -9.96 15.01
CA GLN A 115 17.51 -9.30 13.73
C GLN A 115 16.23 -9.17 12.90
N GLY A 116 15.39 -10.21 12.89
CA GLY A 116 14.07 -10.16 12.28
C GLY A 116 13.20 -9.03 12.85
N ALA A 117 13.14 -8.88 14.18
CA ALA A 117 12.41 -7.83 14.85
C ALA A 117 12.93 -6.42 14.53
N ARG A 118 14.24 -6.23 14.44
CA ARG A 118 14.84 -4.94 14.06
C ARG A 118 14.50 -4.54 12.63
N ILE A 119 14.59 -5.49 11.68
CA ILE A 119 14.20 -5.27 10.29
C ILE A 119 12.71 -4.98 10.19
N GLU A 120 11.87 -5.68 10.95
CA GLU A 120 10.44 -5.43 11.03
C GLU A 120 10.11 -4.01 11.46
N LEU A 121 10.78 -3.49 12.49
CA LEU A 121 10.59 -2.11 12.98
C LEU A 121 10.92 -1.08 11.88
N LEU A 122 12.02 -1.28 11.14
CA LEU A 122 12.38 -0.41 10.02
C LEU A 122 11.33 -0.45 8.91
N LEU A 123 10.89 -1.64 8.51
CA LEU A 123 9.91 -1.80 7.44
C LEU A 123 8.53 -1.26 7.85
N LYS A 124 8.12 -1.41 9.12
CA LYS A 124 6.92 -0.77 9.66
C LYS A 124 7.03 0.76 9.64
N GLY A 125 8.20 1.31 9.96
CA GLY A 125 8.49 2.75 9.84
C GLY A 125 8.42 3.25 8.39
N ALA A 126 8.68 2.37 7.41
CA ALA A 126 8.54 2.63 5.98
C ALA A 126 7.13 2.30 5.42
N ASP A 127 6.09 2.44 6.22
CA ASP A 127 4.69 2.13 5.89
C ASP A 127 4.41 0.64 5.57
N GLY A 128 5.37 -0.25 5.79
CA GLY A 128 5.24 -1.68 5.54
C GLY A 128 4.22 -2.35 6.47
N ARG A 129 3.42 -3.25 5.92
CA ARG A 129 2.44 -4.05 6.66
C ARG A 129 2.68 -5.52 6.40
N ILE A 130 2.71 -6.32 7.45
CA ILE A 130 2.90 -7.76 7.34
C ILE A 130 1.76 -8.37 6.51
N ALA A 131 2.12 -9.17 5.51
CA ALA A 131 1.17 -9.91 4.69
C ALA A 131 0.44 -10.94 5.57
N GLY A 132 -0.90 -10.89 5.55
CA GLY A 132 -1.70 -11.81 6.36
C GLY A 132 -1.95 -11.35 7.80
N ASP A 133 -1.53 -10.14 8.18
CA ASP A 133 -1.84 -9.58 9.50
C ASP A 133 -3.35 -9.64 9.75
N PRO A 134 -3.79 -10.34 10.81
CA PRO A 134 -5.20 -10.50 11.15
C PRO A 134 -5.89 -9.17 11.39
N ALA A 135 -5.21 -8.17 11.95
CA ALA A 135 -5.77 -6.83 12.17
C ALA A 135 -6.12 -6.13 10.86
N VAL A 136 -5.27 -6.24 9.84
CA VAL A 136 -5.52 -5.68 8.50
C VAL A 136 -6.68 -6.40 7.81
N ARG A 137 -6.74 -7.72 7.96
CA ARG A 137 -7.82 -8.54 7.40
C ARG A 137 -9.17 -8.21 8.05
N GLU A 138 -9.17 -8.03 9.35
CA GLU A 138 -10.39 -7.67 10.12
C GLU A 138 -10.85 -6.24 9.80
N ALA A 139 -9.93 -5.27 9.72
CA ALA A 139 -10.26 -3.92 9.30
C ALA A 139 -10.88 -3.88 7.89
N ARG A 140 -10.37 -4.70 6.96
CA ARG A 140 -10.95 -4.82 5.61
C ARG A 140 -12.35 -5.42 5.65
N LYS A 141 -12.57 -6.47 6.46
CA LYS A 141 -13.91 -7.08 6.64
C LYS A 141 -14.89 -6.07 7.21
N ARG A 142 -14.51 -5.32 8.24
CA ARG A 142 -15.36 -4.26 8.84
C ARG A 142 -15.71 -3.19 7.83
N SER A 143 -14.74 -2.68 7.07
CA SER A 143 -15.00 -1.69 6.03
C SER A 143 -15.93 -2.20 4.94
N PHE A 144 -15.78 -3.45 4.52
CA PHE A 144 -16.68 -4.10 3.56
C PHE A 144 -18.10 -4.24 4.13
N LEU A 145 -18.22 -4.67 5.38
CA LEU A 145 -19.51 -4.83 6.05
C LEU A 145 -20.24 -3.50 6.21
N ILE A 146 -19.55 -2.42 6.57
CA ILE A 146 -20.11 -1.07 6.64
C ILE A 146 -20.59 -0.62 5.25
N ALA A 147 -19.82 -0.85 4.20
CA ALA A 147 -20.22 -0.51 2.82
C ALA A 147 -21.47 -1.27 2.39
N VAL A 148 -21.56 -2.58 2.69
CA VAL A 148 -22.74 -3.42 2.39
C VAL A 148 -23.96 -2.96 3.18
N LEU A 149 -23.81 -2.69 4.48
CA LEU A 149 -24.91 -2.21 5.32
C LEU A 149 -25.42 -0.84 4.86
N SER A 150 -24.51 0.07 4.49
CA SER A 150 -24.87 1.37 3.94
C SER A 150 -25.62 1.24 2.61
N PHE A 151 -25.19 0.31 1.76
CA PHE A 151 -25.88 0.03 0.50
C PHE A 151 -27.28 -0.54 0.73
N ILE A 152 -27.42 -1.52 1.64
CA ILE A 152 -28.73 -2.12 2.00
C ILE A 152 -29.65 -1.03 2.59
N ALA A 153 -29.16 -0.21 3.53
CA ALA A 153 -29.95 0.87 4.13
C ALA A 153 -30.43 1.88 3.07
N SER A 154 -29.58 2.24 2.12
CA SER A 154 -29.94 3.12 1.02
C SER A 154 -30.99 2.50 0.10
N ALA A 155 -30.80 1.22 -0.25
CA ALA A 155 -31.77 0.49 -1.06
C ALA A 155 -33.13 0.35 -0.36
N THR A 156 -33.13 0.01 0.94
CA THR A 156 -34.35 -0.09 1.74
C THR A 156 -35.10 1.25 1.82
N ALA A 157 -34.38 2.35 2.03
CA ALA A 157 -34.95 3.70 2.04
C ALA A 157 -35.64 4.05 0.69
N ILE A 158 -35.07 3.61 -0.42
CA ILE A 158 -35.66 3.76 -1.76
C ILE A 158 -36.95 2.91 -1.87
N PHE A 159 -36.83 1.62 -1.58
CA PHE A 159 -37.96 0.68 -1.79
C PHE A 159 -39.13 0.89 -0.82
N VAL A 160 -38.87 1.32 0.41
CA VAL A 160 -39.91 1.58 1.41
C VAL A 160 -40.48 3.00 1.24
N GLY A 161 -39.64 3.98 0.89
CA GLY A 161 -40.07 5.36 0.73
C GLY A 161 -40.99 5.58 -0.46
N ILE A 162 -40.77 4.87 -1.57
CA ILE A 162 -41.62 5.04 -2.80
C ILE A 162 -43.09 4.65 -2.56
N PRO A 163 -43.46 3.54 -1.97
CA PRO A 163 -44.86 3.20 -1.72
C PRO A 163 -45.57 4.16 -0.77
N PHE A 164 -44.90 4.64 0.27
CA PHE A 164 -45.48 5.60 1.22
C PHE A 164 -45.78 6.96 0.57
N GLN A 165 -44.92 7.38 -0.36
CA GLN A 165 -45.14 8.64 -1.10
C GLN A 165 -46.24 8.51 -2.14
N LYS A 166 -46.47 7.33 -2.69
CA LYS A 166 -47.47 7.05 -3.73
C LYS A 166 -48.90 7.30 -3.25
N GLU A 167 -49.20 6.93 -2.00
CA GLU A 167 -50.53 7.17 -1.41
C GLU A 167 -50.80 8.65 -1.13
N GLN A 168 -49.74 9.42 -0.86
CA GLN A 168 -49.87 10.82 -0.42
C GLN A 168 -49.71 11.85 -1.56
N TYR A 169 -48.90 11.53 -2.61
CA TYR A 169 -48.58 12.46 -3.71
C TYR A 169 -48.38 11.74 -5.05
N PRO A 170 -49.44 11.36 -5.76
CA PRO A 170 -49.35 10.55 -6.99
C PRO A 170 -48.60 11.22 -8.15
N LEU A 171 -48.47 12.56 -8.17
CA LEU A 171 -47.78 13.29 -9.25
C LEU A 171 -46.27 13.49 -9.01
N VAL A 172 -45.73 13.10 -7.86
CA VAL A 172 -44.33 13.38 -7.44
C VAL A 172 -43.42 12.18 -7.63
N GLU A 173 -43.93 11.04 -8.09
CA GLU A 173 -43.17 9.76 -8.14
C GLU A 173 -41.93 9.80 -9.03
N PHE A 174 -42.02 10.39 -10.20
CA PHE A 174 -40.97 10.34 -11.21
C PHE A 174 -39.71 11.15 -10.85
N PRO A 175 -39.81 12.42 -10.44
CA PRO A 175 -38.62 13.22 -10.14
C PRO A 175 -37.87 12.73 -8.88
N LEU A 176 -38.58 12.28 -7.84
CA LEU A 176 -37.94 11.79 -6.60
C LEU A 176 -37.16 10.53 -6.83
N LEU A 177 -37.64 9.60 -7.65
CA LEU A 177 -36.91 8.36 -8.00
C LEU A 177 -35.62 8.70 -8.73
N TRP A 178 -35.63 9.62 -9.68
CA TRP A 178 -34.43 10.04 -10.41
C TRP A 178 -33.43 10.76 -9.52
N ILE A 179 -33.89 11.57 -8.57
CA ILE A 179 -33.05 12.24 -7.58
C ILE A 179 -32.36 11.18 -6.69
N GLN A 180 -33.09 10.17 -6.20
CA GLN A 180 -32.54 9.10 -5.37
C GLN A 180 -31.51 8.24 -6.13
N LEU A 181 -31.84 7.85 -7.36
CA LEU A 181 -30.90 7.10 -8.22
C LEU A 181 -29.65 7.93 -8.53
N GLY A 182 -29.82 9.21 -8.81
CA GLY A 182 -28.71 10.13 -9.07
C GLY A 182 -27.79 10.31 -7.85
N THR A 183 -28.34 10.48 -6.65
CA THR A 183 -27.54 10.57 -5.41
C THR A 183 -26.80 9.29 -5.12
N MET A 184 -27.43 8.14 -5.32
CA MET A 184 -26.78 6.84 -5.13
C MET A 184 -25.63 6.65 -6.15
N ALA A 185 -25.85 6.97 -7.40
CA ALA A 185 -24.81 6.89 -8.43
C ALA A 185 -23.63 7.85 -8.13
N ALA A 186 -23.91 9.06 -7.66
CA ALA A 186 -22.88 10.03 -7.27
C ALA A 186 -22.04 9.54 -6.08
N LEU A 187 -22.67 8.95 -5.04
CA LEU A 187 -21.98 8.38 -3.89
C LEU A 187 -21.12 7.16 -4.27
N LEU A 188 -21.62 6.29 -5.13
CA LEU A 188 -20.85 5.16 -5.66
C LEU A 188 -19.66 5.64 -6.49
N GLY A 189 -19.85 6.67 -7.31
CA GLY A 189 -18.77 7.31 -8.06
C GLY A 189 -17.70 7.90 -7.15
N LEU A 190 -18.10 8.64 -6.12
CA LEU A 190 -17.20 9.19 -5.11
C LEU A 190 -16.39 8.07 -4.42
N PHE A 191 -17.04 6.99 -4.02
CA PHE A 191 -16.38 5.85 -3.39
C PHE A 191 -15.38 5.17 -4.34
N ALA A 192 -15.75 4.96 -5.59
CA ALA A 192 -14.88 4.34 -6.59
C ALA A 192 -13.63 5.19 -6.88
N VAL A 193 -13.80 6.51 -7.08
CA VAL A 193 -12.70 7.44 -7.34
C VAL A 193 -11.79 7.55 -6.12
N SER A 194 -12.35 7.78 -4.93
CA SER A 194 -11.55 7.88 -3.70
C SER A 194 -10.78 6.59 -3.42
N SER A 195 -11.39 5.42 -3.62
CA SER A 195 -10.72 4.13 -3.45
C SER A 195 -9.55 3.95 -4.42
N LYS A 196 -9.69 4.42 -5.68
CA LYS A 196 -8.64 4.38 -6.69
C LYS A 196 -7.47 5.32 -6.34
N ILE A 197 -7.78 6.53 -5.88
CA ILE A 197 -6.77 7.50 -5.42
C ILE A 197 -6.01 6.96 -4.20
N ILE A 198 -6.73 6.45 -3.20
CA ILE A 198 -6.12 5.86 -2.00
C ILE A 198 -5.23 4.66 -2.35
N LYS A 199 -5.68 3.78 -3.25
CA LYS A 199 -4.86 2.65 -3.72
C LYS A 199 -3.60 3.13 -4.42
N ARG A 200 -3.69 4.17 -5.26
CA ARG A 200 -2.54 4.75 -5.96
C ARG A 200 -1.56 5.40 -4.98
N ALA A 201 -2.05 6.21 -4.03
CA ALA A 201 -1.23 6.86 -3.02
C ALA A 201 -0.55 5.88 -2.04
N ASN A 202 -1.11 4.69 -1.86
CA ASN A 202 -0.59 3.64 -0.98
C ASN A 202 0.19 2.54 -1.71
N ARG A 203 0.63 2.76 -2.96
CA ARG A 203 1.50 1.80 -3.64
C ARG A 203 2.85 1.71 -2.95
N ALA A 204 3.44 0.53 -2.99
CA ALA A 204 4.84 0.36 -2.64
C ALA A 204 5.71 1.19 -3.60
N VAL A 205 6.79 1.74 -3.07
CA VAL A 205 7.75 2.56 -3.83
C VAL A 205 9.14 2.06 -3.49
N LEU A 206 9.93 1.82 -4.52
CA LEU A 206 11.33 1.44 -4.41
C LEU A 206 12.15 2.47 -5.18
N ALA A 207 12.76 3.41 -4.44
CA ALA A 207 13.46 4.56 -5.00
C ALA A 207 14.88 4.69 -4.40
N PRO A 208 15.88 3.93 -4.89
CA PRO A 208 17.22 3.91 -4.31
C PRO A 208 17.99 5.22 -4.46
N THR A 209 17.60 6.08 -5.38
CA THR A 209 18.29 7.36 -5.70
C THR A 209 17.66 8.55 -5.02
N THR A 210 16.36 8.49 -4.71
CA THR A 210 15.59 9.61 -4.18
C THR A 210 14.96 9.29 -2.83
N GLU A 211 14.64 10.33 -2.07
CA GLU A 211 13.91 10.19 -0.82
C GLU A 211 12.42 10.04 -1.08
N VAL A 212 11.76 9.20 -0.28
CA VAL A 212 10.33 8.95 -0.38
C VAL A 212 9.61 9.64 0.78
N SER A 213 8.59 10.44 0.48
CA SER A 213 7.83 11.11 1.53
C SER A 213 6.98 10.09 2.32
N HIS A 214 7.12 10.13 3.63
CA HIS A 214 6.29 9.40 4.58
C HIS A 214 5.22 10.34 5.12
N GLY A 215 4.02 9.86 5.35
CA GLY A 215 2.92 10.68 5.86
C GLY A 215 1.56 10.11 5.49
N SER A 216 0.50 10.89 5.71
CA SER A 216 -0.85 10.46 5.35
C SER A 216 -1.01 10.30 3.84
N TRP A 217 -1.95 9.45 3.42
CA TRP A 217 -2.26 9.28 2.00
C TRP A 217 -2.60 10.62 1.30
N TRP A 218 -3.17 11.55 2.04
CA TRP A 218 -3.51 12.88 1.55
C TRP A 218 -2.27 13.73 1.23
N SER A 219 -1.25 13.70 2.09
CA SER A 219 0.02 14.41 1.80
C SER A 219 0.73 13.84 0.58
N ARG A 220 0.58 12.55 0.34
CA ARG A 220 1.19 11.80 -0.78
C ARG A 220 0.41 11.88 -2.08
N ALA A 221 -0.88 12.23 -2.03
CA ALA A 221 -1.72 12.38 -3.21
C ALA A 221 -1.20 13.52 -4.09
N SER A 222 -1.22 13.34 -5.40
CA SER A 222 -0.82 14.38 -6.35
C SER A 222 -1.74 15.60 -6.24
N SER A 223 -1.25 16.76 -6.63
CA SER A 223 -2.07 17.99 -6.67
C SER A 223 -3.33 17.80 -7.53
N ALA A 224 -3.18 17.10 -8.65
CA ALA A 224 -4.32 16.76 -9.52
C ALA A 224 -5.35 15.86 -8.82
N ASP A 225 -4.90 14.82 -8.07
CA ASP A 225 -5.78 13.94 -7.31
C ASP A 225 -6.51 14.69 -6.18
N LYS A 226 -5.82 15.63 -5.50
CA LYS A 226 -6.41 16.49 -4.46
C LYS A 226 -7.49 17.39 -5.03
N ILE A 227 -7.21 18.05 -6.16
CA ILE A 227 -8.18 18.91 -6.85
C ILE A 227 -9.37 18.09 -7.33
N ALA A 228 -9.13 16.93 -7.96
CA ALA A 228 -10.19 16.05 -8.45
C ALA A 228 -11.11 15.57 -7.31
N LEU A 229 -10.53 15.17 -6.18
CA LEU A 229 -11.30 14.72 -5.03
C LEU A 229 -12.09 15.87 -4.40
N SER A 230 -11.50 17.05 -4.24
CA SER A 230 -12.17 18.23 -3.72
C SER A 230 -13.34 18.65 -4.62
N ALA A 231 -13.11 18.73 -5.93
CA ALA A 231 -14.15 19.06 -6.91
C ALA A 231 -15.31 18.04 -6.84
N LEU A 232 -15.00 16.75 -6.73
CA LEU A 232 -16.00 15.70 -6.64
C LEU A 232 -16.83 15.80 -5.35
N VAL A 233 -16.21 16.11 -4.21
CA VAL A 233 -16.91 16.33 -2.93
C VAL A 233 -17.86 17.53 -3.04
N PHE A 234 -17.39 18.65 -3.62
CA PHE A 234 -18.24 19.83 -3.85
C PHE A 234 -19.41 19.54 -4.78
N THR A 235 -19.16 18.81 -5.88
CA THR A 235 -20.22 18.43 -6.83
C THR A 235 -21.28 17.57 -6.17
N VAL A 236 -20.88 16.53 -5.42
CA VAL A 236 -21.83 15.68 -4.68
C VAL A 236 -22.58 16.48 -3.62
N GLY A 237 -21.91 17.35 -2.88
CA GLY A 237 -22.54 18.22 -1.88
C GLY A 237 -23.58 19.15 -2.51
N SER A 238 -23.24 19.81 -3.60
CA SER A 238 -24.16 20.69 -4.35
C SER A 238 -25.37 19.92 -4.89
N PHE A 239 -25.15 18.71 -5.39
CA PHE A 239 -26.24 17.85 -5.87
C PHE A 239 -27.20 17.44 -4.74
N ILE A 240 -26.68 17.10 -3.56
CA ILE A 240 -27.50 16.76 -2.38
C ILE A 240 -28.32 17.96 -1.93
N ILE A 241 -27.74 19.17 -1.89
CA ILE A 241 -28.45 20.39 -1.52
C ILE A 241 -29.55 20.69 -2.54
N ALA A 242 -29.22 20.61 -3.83
CA ALA A 242 -30.24 20.84 -4.90
C ALA A 242 -31.39 19.82 -4.83
N ALA A 243 -31.11 18.57 -4.56
CA ALA A 243 -32.10 17.53 -4.36
C ALA A 243 -32.99 17.79 -3.14
N ALA A 244 -32.43 18.26 -2.04
CA ALA A 244 -33.18 18.61 -0.82
C ALA A 244 -34.06 19.85 -1.02
N THR A 245 -33.61 20.86 -1.76
CA THR A 245 -34.41 22.07 -2.06
C THR A 245 -35.59 21.74 -2.98
N LEU A 246 -35.34 20.96 -4.05
CA LEU A 246 -36.40 20.48 -4.93
C LEU A 246 -37.43 19.66 -4.14
N GLY A 247 -37.00 18.72 -3.29
CA GLY A 247 -37.93 17.95 -2.47
C GLY A 247 -38.82 18.82 -1.57
N LYS A 248 -38.27 19.91 -1.00
CA LYS A 248 -39.00 20.84 -0.16
C LYS A 248 -40.05 21.65 -0.96
N ASP A 249 -39.75 22.02 -2.20
CA ASP A 249 -40.69 22.80 -3.05
C ASP A 249 -41.83 21.93 -3.56
N PHE A 250 -41.63 20.62 -3.71
CA PHE A 250 -42.71 19.68 -4.05
C PHE A 250 -43.61 19.31 -2.85
N MET A 251 -43.17 19.56 -1.61
CA MET A 251 -43.95 19.30 -0.39
C MET A 251 -44.80 20.52 0.07
N LYS A 252 -44.73 21.64 -0.62
CA LYS A 252 -45.60 22.81 -0.42
C LYS A 252 -46.78 22.81 -1.36
#